data_1f248dd70315cc7960968db2b296937c
#
_entry.id   1f248dd70315cc7960968db2b296937c
#
_cell.length_a   1.000
_cell.length_b   1.000
_cell.length_c   1.000
_cell.angle_alpha   90.00
_cell.angle_beta   90.00
_cell.angle_gamma   90.00
#
_symmetry.space_group_name_H-M   'P 1'
#
loop_
_entity.id
_entity.type
_entity.pdbx_description
1 polymer ?
#
loop_
_entity_poly.entity_id
_entity_poly.type
_entity_poly.pdbx_seq_one_letter_code
_entity_poly.pdbx_strand_id
1 'polypeptide(L)'
;MCIRDSINTVQLIEDHVTHTINYRFNELFKEWFELLVDDTGKTVKVDEKFTPVIEQNEFEQTFEWLSGGEKAGIALAYRLALNSLIRQQAIGFRPELLMLDEPTDGFSKEQLTKVSNILSDIENKQVIIVSHNQEFTKLDQIINVTKENDVSRIQIQSYGD
;
A
#
# COMPACT_ATOMS: atom_id res chain seq x y z
N MET A 1 -39.52 -16.42 -14.89
CA MET A 1 -38.29 -16.28 -14.10
C MET A 1 -38.67 -15.64 -12.79
N CYS A 2 -38.44 -16.30 -11.67
CA CYS A 2 -38.85 -15.82 -10.35
C CYS A 2 -37.85 -14.79 -9.83
N ILE A 3 -38.34 -13.72 -9.21
CA ILE A 3 -37.46 -12.68 -8.61
C ILE A 3 -36.42 -13.31 -7.67
N ARG A 4 -36.81 -14.33 -6.93
CA ARG A 4 -35.93 -15.11 -6.04
C ARG A 4 -34.75 -15.74 -6.79
N ASP A 5 -34.98 -16.28 -7.99
CA ASP A 5 -33.94 -16.93 -8.79
C ASP A 5 -32.92 -15.88 -9.29
N SER A 6 -33.41 -14.68 -9.64
CA SER A 6 -32.56 -13.56 -10.02
C SER A 6 -31.69 -13.08 -8.86
N ILE A 7 -32.26 -12.97 -7.64
CA ILE A 7 -31.51 -12.58 -6.43
C ILE A 7 -30.44 -13.63 -6.12
N ASN A 8 -30.78 -14.91 -6.12
CA ASN A 8 -29.85 -16.01 -5.88
C ASN A 8 -28.68 -15.99 -6.90
N THR A 9 -29.00 -15.74 -8.18
CA THR A 9 -27.97 -15.67 -9.22
C THR A 9 -27.03 -14.49 -8.99
N VAL A 10 -27.53 -13.30 -8.61
CA VAL A 10 -26.72 -12.13 -8.30
C VAL A 10 -25.81 -12.41 -7.09
N GLN A 11 -26.34 -13.03 -6.05
CA GLN A 11 -25.55 -13.41 -4.87
C GLN A 11 -24.42 -14.38 -5.21
N LEU A 12 -24.69 -15.40 -6.02
CA LEU A 12 -23.65 -16.34 -6.47
C LEU A 12 -22.54 -15.65 -7.28
N ILE A 13 -22.91 -14.67 -8.12
CA ILE A 13 -21.93 -13.87 -8.88
C ILE A 13 -21.11 -13.00 -7.93
N GLU A 14 -21.76 -12.34 -6.97
CA GLU A 14 -21.09 -11.50 -5.97
C GLU A 14 -20.09 -12.31 -5.15
N ASP A 15 -20.48 -13.47 -4.63
CA ASP A 15 -19.62 -14.37 -3.88
C ASP A 15 -18.41 -14.80 -4.71
N HIS A 16 -18.63 -15.22 -5.97
CA HIS A 16 -17.55 -15.64 -6.85
C HIS A 16 -16.57 -14.52 -7.16
N VAL A 17 -17.07 -13.33 -7.46
CA VAL A 17 -16.24 -12.14 -7.72
C VAL A 17 -15.45 -11.77 -6.47
N THR A 18 -16.11 -11.74 -5.30
CA THR A 18 -15.45 -11.41 -4.02
C THR A 18 -14.33 -12.39 -3.70
N HIS A 19 -14.56 -13.71 -3.86
CA HIS A 19 -13.52 -14.71 -3.66
C HIS A 19 -12.32 -14.53 -4.62
N THR A 20 -12.60 -14.25 -5.89
CA THR A 20 -11.54 -14.04 -6.89
C THR A 20 -10.70 -12.80 -6.57
N ILE A 21 -11.36 -11.72 -6.18
CA ILE A 21 -10.68 -10.46 -5.78
C ILE A 21 -9.87 -10.68 -4.51
N ASN A 22 -10.45 -11.35 -3.50
CA ASN A 22 -9.76 -11.64 -2.23
C ASN A 22 -8.51 -12.50 -2.46
N TYR A 23 -8.61 -13.56 -3.25
CA TYR A 23 -7.47 -14.39 -3.60
C TYR A 23 -6.35 -13.56 -4.27
N ARG A 24 -6.69 -12.76 -5.29
CA ARG A 24 -5.71 -11.95 -6.00
C ARG A 24 -5.10 -10.87 -5.13
N PHE A 25 -5.90 -10.27 -4.25
CA PHE A 25 -5.40 -9.30 -3.28
C PHE A 25 -4.39 -9.94 -2.32
N ASN A 26 -4.68 -11.13 -1.80
CA ASN A 26 -3.78 -11.87 -0.91
C ASN A 26 -2.43 -12.15 -1.55
N GLU A 27 -2.39 -12.55 -2.83
CA GLU A 27 -1.12 -12.73 -3.55
C GLU A 27 -0.32 -11.43 -3.61
N LEU A 28 -0.96 -10.33 -4.04
CA LEU A 28 -0.31 -9.02 -4.13
C LEU A 28 0.12 -8.50 -2.76
N PHE A 29 -0.70 -8.69 -1.73
CA PHE A 29 -0.39 -8.22 -0.38
C PHE A 29 0.84 -8.93 0.20
N LYS A 30 0.91 -10.24 -0.01
CA LYS A 30 2.07 -11.03 0.39
C LYS A 30 3.33 -10.60 -0.38
N GLU A 31 3.25 -10.43 -1.70
CA GLU A 31 4.35 -9.96 -2.54
C GLU A 31 4.90 -8.61 -2.05
N TRP A 32 4.03 -7.62 -1.84
CA TRP A 32 4.43 -6.30 -1.35
C TRP A 32 5.00 -6.35 0.05
N PHE A 33 4.44 -7.18 0.93
CA PHE A 33 4.96 -7.34 2.28
C PHE A 33 6.37 -7.92 2.29
N GLU A 34 6.64 -8.97 1.54
CA GLU A 34 7.96 -9.58 1.41
C GLU A 34 9.01 -8.62 0.82
N LEU A 35 8.58 -7.70 -0.05
CA LEU A 35 9.44 -6.66 -0.59
C LEU A 35 9.78 -5.57 0.44
N LEU A 36 8.86 -5.20 1.31
CA LEU A 36 8.97 -4.06 2.23
C LEU A 36 9.56 -4.43 3.59
N VAL A 37 9.24 -5.62 4.07
CA VAL A 37 9.62 -6.08 5.42
C VAL A 37 10.65 -7.19 5.28
N ASP A 38 11.79 -7.02 5.95
CA ASP A 38 12.81 -8.05 5.99
C ASP A 38 12.28 -9.30 6.71
N ASP A 39 12.75 -10.47 6.30
CA ASP A 39 12.29 -11.77 6.78
C ASP A 39 12.16 -11.82 8.31
N THR A 40 10.94 -11.74 8.78
CA THR A 40 10.59 -11.81 10.20
C THR A 40 10.01 -13.17 10.57
N GLY A 41 9.96 -14.12 9.63
CA GLY A 41 9.20 -15.37 9.76
C GLY A 41 7.69 -15.11 9.85
N LYS A 42 7.25 -13.92 9.41
CA LYS A 42 5.85 -13.51 9.38
C LYS A 42 5.29 -13.56 7.97
N THR A 43 4.02 -13.88 7.88
CA THR A 43 3.24 -13.80 6.64
C THR A 43 2.01 -12.95 6.86
N VAL A 44 1.50 -12.38 5.78
CA VAL A 44 0.29 -11.56 5.81
C VAL A 44 -0.76 -12.12 4.87
N LYS A 45 -2.00 -11.99 5.27
CA LYS A 45 -3.18 -12.28 4.45
C LYS A 45 -4.32 -11.35 4.84
N VAL A 46 -5.42 -11.37 4.11
CA VAL A 46 -6.67 -10.74 4.55
C VAL A 46 -7.74 -11.81 4.73
N ASP A 47 -8.67 -11.54 5.64
CA ASP A 47 -9.88 -12.33 5.80
C ASP A 47 -10.91 -12.04 4.70
N GLU A 48 -12.11 -12.65 4.80
CA GLU A 48 -13.21 -12.44 3.85
C GLU A 48 -13.70 -10.97 3.80
N LYS A 49 -13.41 -10.18 4.83
CA LYS A 49 -13.76 -8.76 4.95
C LYS A 49 -12.60 -7.83 4.57
N PHE A 50 -11.53 -8.37 4.00
CA PHE A 50 -10.30 -7.64 3.69
C PHE A 50 -9.59 -7.05 4.91
N THR A 51 -9.82 -7.61 6.11
CA THR A 51 -9.09 -7.24 7.32
C THR A 51 -7.71 -7.91 7.31
N PRO A 52 -6.61 -7.16 7.51
CA PRO A 52 -5.27 -7.76 7.56
C PRO A 52 -5.13 -8.73 8.73
N VAL A 53 -4.63 -9.90 8.45
CA VAL A 53 -4.26 -10.95 9.42
C VAL A 53 -2.77 -11.22 9.26
N ILE A 54 -2.04 -11.22 10.37
CA ILE A 54 -0.61 -11.49 10.42
C ILE A 54 -0.40 -12.84 11.09
N GLU A 55 0.40 -13.69 10.48
CA GLU A 55 0.75 -15.00 11.02
C GLU A 55 2.25 -15.10 11.23
N GLN A 56 2.65 -15.70 12.34
CA GLN A 56 4.03 -16.07 12.63
C GLN A 56 4.06 -17.49 13.24
N ASN A 57 4.82 -18.40 12.62
CA ASN A 57 4.90 -19.80 13.05
C ASN A 57 3.52 -20.47 13.19
N GLU A 58 2.63 -20.24 12.22
CA GLU A 58 1.24 -20.76 12.17
C GLU A 58 0.29 -20.18 13.22
N PHE A 59 0.70 -19.15 13.99
CA PHE A 59 -0.15 -18.47 14.95
C PHE A 59 -0.47 -17.05 14.49
N GLU A 60 -1.73 -16.67 14.62
CA GLU A 60 -2.15 -15.28 14.37
C GLU A 60 -1.53 -14.36 15.42
N GLN A 61 -0.95 -13.25 14.94
CA GLN A 61 -0.35 -12.22 15.76
C GLN A 61 -1.31 -11.03 15.92
N THR A 62 -1.39 -10.52 17.13
CA THR A 62 -2.13 -9.30 17.41
C THR A 62 -1.35 -8.09 16.90
N PHE A 63 -2.03 -7.19 16.21
CA PHE A 63 -1.41 -6.00 15.61
C PHE A 63 -0.67 -5.12 16.63
N GLU A 64 -1.14 -5.09 17.87
CA GLU A 64 -0.53 -4.33 18.98
C GLU A 64 0.91 -4.76 19.29
N TRP A 65 1.24 -6.03 19.08
CA TRP A 65 2.56 -6.60 19.40
C TRP A 65 3.61 -6.35 18.32
N LEU A 66 3.22 -5.78 17.19
CA LEU A 66 4.13 -5.45 16.12
C LEU A 66 4.94 -4.18 16.44
N SER A 67 6.17 -4.14 15.99
CA SER A 67 7.01 -2.93 16.00
C SER A 67 6.42 -1.84 15.11
N GLY A 68 6.84 -0.58 15.31
CA GLY A 68 6.42 0.55 14.47
C GLY A 68 6.71 0.33 12.99
N GLY A 69 7.92 -0.13 12.66
CA GLY A 69 8.33 -0.43 11.29
C GLY A 69 7.53 -1.57 10.65
N GLU A 70 7.18 -2.62 11.41
CA GLU A 70 6.33 -3.71 10.91
C GLU A 70 4.90 -3.23 10.62
N LYS A 71 4.32 -2.42 11.52
CA LYS A 71 3.01 -1.80 11.31
C LYS A 71 2.97 -0.94 10.06
N ALA A 72 3.98 -0.09 9.90
CA ALA A 72 4.11 0.76 8.73
C ALA A 72 4.33 -0.06 7.45
N GLY A 73 5.16 -1.09 7.49
CA GLY A 73 5.39 -2.01 6.37
C GLY A 73 4.13 -2.72 5.93
N ILE A 74 3.34 -3.25 6.87
CA ILE A 74 2.04 -3.90 6.60
C ILE A 74 1.06 -2.90 5.98
N ALA A 75 0.95 -1.69 6.55
CA ALA A 75 0.06 -0.66 6.05
C ALA A 75 0.43 -0.21 4.63
N LEU A 76 1.72 -0.04 4.35
CA LEU A 76 2.21 0.31 3.02
C LEU A 76 1.99 -0.84 2.04
N ALA A 77 2.33 -2.08 2.40
CA ALA A 77 2.10 -3.27 1.58
C ALA A 77 0.62 -3.40 1.18
N TYR A 78 -0.29 -3.19 2.12
CA TYR A 78 -1.73 -3.22 1.87
C TYR A 78 -2.16 -2.16 0.85
N ARG A 79 -1.68 -0.91 1.00
CA ARG A 79 -1.99 0.20 0.07
C ARG A 79 -1.45 -0.09 -1.33
N LEU A 80 -0.23 -0.62 -1.44
CA LEU A 80 0.37 -0.97 -2.73
C LEU A 80 -0.33 -2.16 -3.38
N ALA A 81 -0.72 -3.17 -2.61
CA ALA A 81 -1.51 -4.30 -3.09
C ALA A 81 -2.87 -3.82 -3.65
N LEU A 82 -3.55 -2.92 -2.95
CA LEU A 82 -4.81 -2.34 -3.39
C LEU A 82 -4.62 -1.54 -4.68
N ASN A 83 -3.60 -0.69 -4.75
CA ASN A 83 -3.27 0.06 -5.97
C ASN A 83 -3.01 -0.88 -7.15
N SER A 84 -2.21 -1.92 -6.95
CA SER A 84 -1.88 -2.92 -7.98
C SER A 84 -3.12 -3.69 -8.43
N LEU A 85 -3.99 -4.09 -7.50
CA LEU A 85 -5.24 -4.78 -7.82
C LEU A 85 -6.17 -3.91 -8.67
N ILE A 86 -6.39 -2.64 -8.26
CA ILE A 86 -7.23 -1.70 -9.00
C ILE A 86 -6.67 -1.48 -10.41
N ARG A 87 -5.37 -1.31 -10.55
CA ARG A 87 -4.73 -1.13 -11.86
C ARG A 87 -4.87 -2.35 -12.78
N GLN A 88 -4.83 -3.55 -12.22
CA GLN A 88 -4.99 -4.81 -12.98
C GLN A 88 -6.44 -5.05 -13.40
N GLN A 89 -7.42 -4.68 -12.56
CA GLN A 89 -8.84 -4.95 -12.79
C GLN A 89 -9.55 -3.83 -13.55
N ALA A 90 -8.98 -2.64 -13.61
CA ALA A 90 -9.62 -1.49 -14.22
C ALA A 90 -9.73 -1.63 -15.74
N ILE A 91 -10.94 -1.80 -16.24
CA ILE A 91 -11.27 -1.78 -17.66
C ILE A 91 -11.51 -0.32 -18.08
N GLY A 92 -10.57 0.24 -18.85
CA GLY A 92 -10.72 1.58 -19.45
C GLY A 92 -10.20 2.75 -18.59
N PHE A 93 -10.04 2.63 -17.29
CA PHE A 93 -9.46 3.65 -16.43
C PHE A 93 -8.41 3.03 -15.49
N ARG A 94 -7.15 3.35 -15.70
CA ARG A 94 -6.07 2.97 -14.78
C ARG A 94 -5.68 4.18 -13.95
N PRO A 95 -5.73 4.11 -12.62
CA PRO A 95 -5.22 5.19 -11.79
C PRO A 95 -3.70 5.34 -12.01
N GLU A 96 -3.29 6.50 -12.48
CA GLU A 96 -1.90 6.81 -12.78
C GLU A 96 -1.22 7.61 -11.66
N LEU A 97 -2.02 8.15 -10.73
CA LEU A 97 -1.57 8.89 -9.56
C LEU A 97 -1.68 8.01 -8.31
N LEU A 98 -0.58 7.91 -7.57
CA LEU A 98 -0.53 7.34 -6.22
C LEU A 98 -0.15 8.44 -5.22
N MET A 99 -0.98 8.65 -4.21
CA MET A 99 -0.72 9.59 -3.12
C MET A 99 -0.55 8.84 -1.81
N LEU A 100 0.56 9.08 -1.13
CA LEU A 100 0.90 8.46 0.14
C LEU A 100 1.18 9.54 1.18
N ASP A 101 0.44 9.49 2.29
CA ASP A 101 0.61 10.39 3.42
C ASP A 101 1.28 9.62 4.57
N GLU A 102 2.46 10.11 4.98
CA GLU A 102 3.35 9.52 5.99
C GLU A 102 3.52 7.98 5.87
N PRO A 103 3.84 7.46 4.66
CA PRO A 103 3.83 6.02 4.42
C PRO A 103 4.95 5.27 5.15
N THR A 104 5.93 6.00 5.67
CA THR A 104 7.18 5.44 6.22
C THR A 104 7.40 5.83 7.68
N ASP A 105 6.36 6.29 8.37
CA ASP A 105 6.47 6.60 9.79
C ASP A 105 6.86 5.33 10.57
N GLY A 106 7.92 5.45 11.38
CA GLY A 106 8.48 4.31 12.14
C GLY A 106 9.48 3.43 11.39
N PHE A 107 9.82 3.72 10.14
CA PHE A 107 10.86 2.98 9.39
C PHE A 107 12.27 3.39 9.81
N SER A 108 13.19 2.42 9.77
CA SER A 108 14.63 2.69 9.86
C SER A 108 15.17 3.31 8.57
N LYS A 109 16.39 3.86 8.62
CA LYS A 109 17.06 4.44 7.42
C LYS A 109 17.24 3.42 6.30
N GLU A 110 17.58 2.20 6.64
CA GLU A 110 17.74 1.10 5.69
C GLU A 110 16.41 0.79 5.01
N GLN A 111 15.32 0.74 5.77
CA GLN A 111 13.97 0.53 5.25
C GLN A 111 13.53 1.69 4.36
N LEU A 112 13.81 2.94 4.72
CA LEU A 112 13.50 4.12 3.89
C LEU A 112 14.18 4.06 2.52
N THR A 113 15.46 3.67 2.48
CA THR A 113 16.19 3.50 1.22
C THR A 113 15.54 2.41 0.35
N LYS A 114 15.16 1.29 0.96
CA LYS A 114 14.49 0.18 0.28
C LYS A 114 13.14 0.61 -0.30
N VAL A 115 12.32 1.28 0.50
CA VAL A 115 11.01 1.82 0.08
C VAL A 115 11.16 2.84 -1.05
N SER A 116 12.15 3.74 -0.96
CA SER A 116 12.42 4.72 -2.01
C SER A 116 12.73 4.05 -3.35
N ASN A 117 13.52 2.98 -3.35
CA ASN A 117 13.81 2.21 -4.56
C ASN A 117 12.54 1.54 -5.10
N ILE A 118 11.74 0.91 -4.24
CA ILE A 118 10.49 0.24 -4.62
C ILE A 118 9.50 1.25 -5.23
N LEU A 119 9.34 2.42 -4.62
CA LEU A 119 8.41 3.44 -5.10
C LEU A 119 8.86 4.09 -6.42
N SER A 120 10.18 4.17 -6.68
CA SER A 120 10.70 4.65 -7.97
C SER A 120 10.43 3.68 -9.12
N ASP A 121 10.32 2.38 -8.84
CA ASP A 121 10.08 1.34 -9.83
C ASP A 121 8.59 1.02 -10.04
N ILE A 122 7.71 1.72 -9.32
CA ILE A 122 6.27 1.48 -9.40
C ILE A 122 5.71 1.98 -10.75
N GLU A 123 4.79 1.23 -11.35
CA GLU A 123 4.23 1.54 -12.67
C GLU A 123 3.32 2.77 -12.74
N ASN A 124 3.11 3.50 -11.63
CA ASN A 124 2.34 4.74 -11.63
C ASN A 124 3.12 5.85 -12.33
N LYS A 125 2.45 6.66 -13.15
CA LYS A 125 3.08 7.81 -13.82
C LYS A 125 3.48 8.92 -12.85
N GLN A 126 2.78 9.02 -11.73
CA GLN A 126 3.05 10.00 -10.70
C GLN A 126 2.85 9.40 -9.31
N VAL A 127 3.86 9.54 -8.47
CA VAL A 127 3.80 9.19 -7.05
C VAL A 127 4.03 10.46 -6.25
N ILE A 128 3.10 10.81 -5.38
CA ILE A 128 3.22 11.94 -4.45
C ILE A 128 3.34 11.38 -3.04
N ILE A 129 4.41 11.74 -2.36
CA ILE A 129 4.67 11.32 -0.98
C ILE A 129 4.68 12.57 -0.10
N VAL A 130 3.83 12.59 0.90
CA VAL A 130 3.88 13.59 1.97
C VAL A 130 4.62 12.96 3.14
N SER A 131 5.72 13.57 3.58
CA SER A 131 6.52 13.06 4.70
C SER A 131 7.32 14.17 5.34
N HIS A 132 7.57 14.03 6.63
CA HIS A 132 8.54 14.84 7.36
C HIS A 132 9.97 14.25 7.29
N ASN A 133 10.14 13.04 6.77
CA ASN A 133 11.43 12.39 6.57
C ASN A 133 12.12 12.94 5.31
N GLN A 134 13.34 13.46 5.48
CA GLN A 134 14.15 13.99 4.38
C GLN A 134 15.06 12.95 3.71
N GLU A 135 14.90 11.68 4.08
CA GLU A 135 15.83 10.61 3.67
C GLU A 135 15.37 9.85 2.41
N PHE A 136 14.30 10.30 1.76
CA PHE A 136 13.91 9.75 0.46
C PHE A 136 14.98 10.07 -0.59
N THR A 137 15.44 9.05 -1.28
CA THR A 137 16.37 9.13 -2.42
C THR A 137 15.60 8.91 -3.73
N LYS A 138 16.19 9.27 -4.87
CA LYS A 138 15.58 9.08 -6.20
C LYS A 138 14.23 9.80 -6.36
N LEU A 139 14.21 11.07 -6.01
CA LEU A 139 13.07 11.95 -6.21
C LEU A 139 13.32 12.88 -7.39
N ASP A 140 12.34 13.05 -8.26
CA ASP A 140 12.42 14.02 -9.36
C ASP A 140 12.23 15.45 -8.84
N GLN A 141 11.41 15.62 -7.81
CA GLN A 141 11.09 16.92 -7.24
C GLN A 141 10.79 16.83 -5.74
N ILE A 142 11.27 17.82 -5.00
CA ILE A 142 10.91 18.02 -3.59
C ILE A 142 10.19 19.35 -3.44
N ILE A 143 9.03 19.34 -2.78
CA ILE A 143 8.27 20.52 -2.41
C ILE A 143 8.37 20.69 -0.89
N ASN A 144 9.21 21.60 -0.43
CA ASN A 144 9.31 21.93 0.99
C ASN A 144 8.26 22.96 1.37
N VAL A 145 7.44 22.60 2.33
CA VAL A 145 6.43 23.49 2.91
C VAL A 145 6.84 23.83 4.34
N THR A 146 7.08 25.12 4.61
CA THR A 146 7.44 25.62 5.94
C THR A 146 6.40 26.62 6.43
N LYS A 147 6.15 26.68 7.73
CA LYS A 147 5.26 27.67 8.34
C LYS A 147 6.06 28.56 9.28
N GLU A 148 6.12 29.86 8.98
CA GLU A 148 6.76 30.88 9.80
C GLU A 148 5.78 32.01 10.09
N ASN A 149 5.60 32.38 11.35
CA ASN A 149 4.70 33.48 11.76
C ASN A 149 3.30 33.39 11.13
N ASP A 150 2.70 32.19 11.16
CA ASP A 150 1.39 31.86 10.55
C ASP A 150 1.30 32.02 9.02
N VAL A 151 2.41 32.24 8.34
CA VAL A 151 2.51 32.26 6.88
C VAL A 151 3.18 31.00 6.38
N SER A 152 2.53 30.28 5.47
CA SER A 152 3.14 29.12 4.80
C SER A 152 3.99 29.58 3.63
N ARG A 153 5.19 29.02 3.50
CA ARG A 153 6.10 29.23 2.36
C ARG A 153 6.37 27.92 1.68
N ILE A 154 6.51 27.98 0.36
CA ILE A 154 6.79 26.82 -0.48
C ILE A 154 8.12 27.05 -1.17
N GLN A 155 9.00 26.05 -1.13
CA GLN A 155 10.24 25.98 -1.89
C GLN A 155 10.24 24.71 -2.72
N ILE A 156 10.48 24.82 -4.01
CA ILE A 156 10.53 23.70 -4.94
C ILE A 156 11.97 23.45 -5.34
N GLN A 157 12.44 22.22 -5.18
CA GLN A 157 13.73 21.74 -5.65
C GLN A 157 13.48 20.63 -6.66
N SER A 158 13.97 20.79 -7.88
CA SER A 158 13.89 19.75 -8.92
C SER A 158 15.27 19.14 -9.09
N TYR A 159 15.33 17.82 -9.07
CA TYR A 159 16.50 17.02 -9.38
C TYR A 159 16.30 16.53 -10.82
N GLY A 160 16.58 17.40 -11.78
CA GLY A 160 16.58 17.01 -13.20
C GLY A 160 17.88 16.26 -13.54
N ASP A 161 17.80 15.35 -14.51
CA ASP A 161 18.90 14.61 -15.11
C ASP A 161 20.09 15.48 -15.52
#